data_0c74ebbcce03549ff0405b00836701d4
#
_entry.id   0c74ebbcce03549ff0405b00836701d4
#
_cell.length_a   1.000
_cell.length_b   1.000
_cell.length_c   1.000
_cell.angle_alpha   90.00
_cell.angle_beta   90.00
_cell.angle_gamma   90.00
#
_symmetry.space_group_name_H-M   'P 1'
#
loop_
_entity.id
_entity.type
_entity.pdbx_description
1 polymer ?
#
loop_
_entity_poly.entity_id
_entity_poly.type
_entity_poly.pdbx_seq_one_letter_code
_entity_poly.pdbx_strand_id
1 'polypeptide(L)'
;VLEDNITTTSLVLVPRQIKDKEKVAKDLSDILGTSYEDMLAHVSKKTSIERVHPEGRRLSYETSDKINALNYDGVYLLKESKRYYPYKELLSHTLGYVGIDNQGLSGLELIYDEYLKGEDGSIKYFSDGKGNRLEMAQVYENPTDGITIGLTIDLNLQKAVEGALDEIVSKYTPEHALILAMDPQSGEILAMGSRPGFDPNNYKDYDTETINRNLPIWMTYEPGSTFKIITLASSIEEKTIDLFKDTFTDSGSINVEGATLHCWKHGGHGTQTYLEVVENSCNPGFVSMGQKLGTQKLMSYIKSFGFGKKTGIDLNGESNGILFNINKMGPVETATTAFGQGIS
;
A
#
# COMPACT_ATOMS: atom_id res chain seq x y z
N VAL A 1 2.14 6.33 17.44
CA VAL A 1 3.18 6.44 16.41
C VAL A 1 3.17 5.13 15.64
N LEU A 2 2.91 5.18 14.33
CA LEU A 2 2.84 4.01 13.47
C LEU A 2 4.22 3.64 12.91
N GLU A 3 5.08 4.63 12.76
CA GLU A 3 6.45 4.51 12.30
C GLU A 3 7.32 5.60 12.92
N ASP A 4 8.61 5.34 13.08
CA ASP A 4 9.55 6.25 13.71
C ASP A 4 10.97 6.05 13.15
N ASN A 5 11.87 6.97 13.46
CA ASN A 5 13.26 6.84 13.13
C ASN A 5 14.07 6.39 14.35
N ILE A 6 14.80 5.30 14.21
CA ILE A 6 15.76 4.84 15.22
C ILE A 6 17.19 5.15 14.77
N THR A 7 18.05 5.44 15.73
CA THR A 7 19.47 5.64 15.46
C THR A 7 20.17 4.29 15.33
N THR A 8 20.89 4.11 14.23
CA THR A 8 21.81 3.01 13.98
C THR A 8 23.20 3.55 13.68
N THR A 9 24.12 2.68 13.37
CA THR A 9 25.48 3.08 12.95
C THR A 9 25.86 2.43 11.63
N SER A 10 26.73 3.09 10.90
CA SER A 10 27.31 2.58 9.67
C SER A 10 28.83 2.64 9.73
N LEU A 11 29.45 1.60 9.22
CA LEU A 11 30.91 1.46 9.14
C LEU A 11 31.47 2.34 8.02
N VAL A 12 32.42 3.19 8.40
CA VAL A 12 33.17 4.05 7.50
C VAL A 12 34.66 3.82 7.69
N LEU A 13 35.36 3.69 6.60
CA LEU A 13 36.81 3.49 6.57
C LEU A 13 37.50 4.73 6.01
N VAL A 14 38.66 5.04 6.58
CA VAL A 14 39.63 5.97 6.03
C VAL A 14 40.85 5.16 5.63
N PRO A 15 40.93 4.59 4.42
CA PRO A 15 41.93 3.59 4.03
C PRO A 15 43.37 4.01 4.20
N ARG A 16 43.65 5.33 4.14
CA ARG A 16 45.02 5.91 4.35
C ARG A 16 45.51 5.81 5.78
N GLN A 17 44.61 5.72 6.76
CA GLN A 17 44.93 5.63 8.18
C GLN A 17 45.12 4.15 8.64
N ILE A 18 44.62 3.19 7.82
CA ILE A 18 44.72 1.76 8.14
C ILE A 18 46.14 1.27 7.82
N LYS A 19 46.91 0.91 8.85
CA LYS A 19 48.31 0.45 8.72
C LYS A 19 48.38 -1.03 8.30
N ASP A 20 47.61 -1.89 8.97
CA ASP A 20 47.53 -3.33 8.71
C ASP A 20 46.21 -3.68 8.06
N LYS A 21 46.16 -3.60 6.75
CA LYS A 21 44.92 -3.79 5.98
C LYS A 21 44.43 -5.22 6.00
N GLU A 22 45.34 -6.21 6.02
CA GLU A 22 44.98 -7.64 6.04
C GLU A 22 44.32 -8.01 7.36
N LYS A 23 44.91 -7.57 8.48
CA LYS A 23 44.34 -7.82 9.80
C LYS A 23 42.97 -7.13 9.97
N VAL A 24 42.87 -5.85 9.61
CA VAL A 24 41.61 -5.10 9.72
C VAL A 24 40.53 -5.72 8.84
N ALA A 25 40.87 -6.13 7.61
CA ALA A 25 39.93 -6.81 6.72
C ALA A 25 39.42 -8.13 7.32
N LYS A 26 40.32 -8.92 7.91
CA LYS A 26 39.96 -10.18 8.54
C LYS A 26 39.02 -9.98 9.72
N ASP A 27 39.38 -9.12 10.66
CA ASP A 27 38.61 -8.92 11.88
C ASP A 27 37.21 -8.30 11.57
N LEU A 28 37.14 -7.39 10.60
CA LEU A 28 35.87 -6.80 10.16
C LEU A 28 35.00 -7.81 9.39
N SER A 29 35.62 -8.65 8.52
CA SER A 29 34.88 -9.68 7.81
C SER A 29 34.27 -10.72 8.76
N ASP A 30 35.02 -11.13 9.81
CA ASP A 30 34.56 -12.06 10.82
C ASP A 30 33.37 -11.48 11.63
N ILE A 31 33.42 -10.18 11.96
CA ILE A 31 32.33 -9.52 12.73
C ILE A 31 31.09 -9.30 11.87
N LEU A 32 31.27 -8.92 10.61
CA LEU A 32 30.16 -8.60 9.70
C LEU A 32 29.58 -9.82 8.99
N GLY A 33 30.27 -10.97 9.04
CA GLY A 33 29.85 -12.18 8.33
C GLY A 33 29.96 -12.05 6.82
N THR A 34 30.93 -11.29 6.32
CA THR A 34 31.17 -11.07 4.89
C THR A 34 32.46 -11.74 4.42
N SER A 35 32.74 -11.77 3.12
CA SER A 35 33.97 -12.36 2.61
C SER A 35 35.18 -11.47 2.97
N TYR A 36 36.30 -12.16 3.25
CA TYR A 36 37.57 -11.46 3.49
C TYR A 36 37.99 -10.62 2.28
N GLU A 37 37.80 -11.16 1.09
CA GLU A 37 38.18 -10.53 -0.17
C GLU A 37 37.42 -9.20 -0.39
N ASP A 38 36.11 -9.18 -0.13
CA ASP A 38 35.28 -7.98 -0.24
C ASP A 38 35.73 -6.92 0.78
N MET A 39 35.96 -7.34 2.03
CA MET A 39 36.42 -6.43 3.07
C MET A 39 37.84 -5.90 2.77
N LEU A 40 38.72 -6.74 2.24
CA LEU A 40 40.06 -6.33 1.81
C LEU A 40 40.00 -5.31 0.66
N ALA A 41 39.05 -5.47 -0.25
CA ALA A 41 38.79 -4.48 -1.31
C ALA A 41 38.37 -3.13 -0.72
N HIS A 42 37.47 -3.11 0.28
CA HIS A 42 37.06 -1.87 0.96
C HIS A 42 38.22 -1.18 1.67
N VAL A 43 39.00 -1.87 2.50
CA VAL A 43 40.12 -1.28 3.24
C VAL A 43 41.30 -0.87 2.35
N SER A 44 41.35 -1.39 1.12
CA SER A 44 42.44 -1.10 0.16
C SER A 44 42.08 -0.04 -0.85
N LYS A 45 40.88 0.47 -0.84
CA LYS A 45 40.38 1.48 -1.79
C LYS A 45 41.21 2.76 -1.73
N LYS A 46 41.44 3.40 -2.90
CA LYS A 46 42.18 4.66 -3.00
C LYS A 46 41.23 5.86 -2.90
N THR A 47 40.48 5.94 -1.81
CA THR A 47 39.52 7.01 -1.52
C THR A 47 39.88 7.68 -0.20
N SER A 48 39.41 8.91 0.01
CA SER A 48 39.58 9.61 1.29
C SER A 48 38.73 8.97 2.36
N ILE A 49 37.51 8.58 2.01
CA ILE A 49 36.52 7.94 2.87
C ILE A 49 35.86 6.82 2.08
N GLU A 50 35.73 5.66 2.66
CA GLU A 50 34.99 4.52 2.12
C GLU A 50 33.83 4.17 3.04
N ARG A 51 32.61 4.18 2.54
CA ARG A 51 31.45 3.63 3.22
C ARG A 51 31.32 2.16 2.86
N VAL A 52 31.39 1.29 3.84
CA VAL A 52 31.20 -0.15 3.62
C VAL A 52 29.72 -0.41 3.34
N HIS A 53 29.42 -0.83 2.12
CA HIS A 53 28.04 -1.02 1.64
C HIS A 53 27.93 -2.31 0.80
N PRO A 54 26.89 -3.12 1.03
CA PRO A 54 25.77 -2.96 1.99
C PRO A 54 26.10 -3.42 3.42
N GLU A 55 27.13 -4.22 3.63
CA GLU A 55 27.40 -5.02 4.83
C GLU A 55 27.66 -4.17 6.09
N GLY A 56 28.24 -3.01 5.90
CA GLY A 56 28.56 -2.05 6.98
C GLY A 56 27.45 -1.06 7.31
N ARG A 57 26.25 -1.18 6.70
CA ARG A 57 25.14 -0.25 6.91
C ARG A 57 24.17 -0.75 7.98
N ARG A 58 23.61 0.19 8.74
CA ARG A 58 22.53 -0.07 9.71
C ARG A 58 22.87 -1.19 10.70
N LEU A 59 24.09 -1.15 11.23
CA LEU A 59 24.63 -2.15 12.15
C LEU A 59 23.82 -2.21 13.45
N SER A 60 23.70 -3.41 14.01
CA SER A 60 23.16 -3.60 15.36
C SER A 60 24.08 -2.97 16.41
N TYR A 61 23.53 -2.67 17.58
CA TYR A 61 24.31 -2.19 18.72
C TYR A 61 25.47 -3.15 19.07
N GLU A 62 25.16 -4.45 19.12
CA GLU A 62 26.16 -5.49 19.43
C GLU A 62 27.30 -5.54 18.39
N THR A 63 26.97 -5.46 17.09
CA THR A 63 27.97 -5.43 16.00
C THR A 63 28.82 -4.15 16.09
N SER A 64 28.19 -3.03 16.37
CA SER A 64 28.86 -1.74 16.52
C SER A 64 29.84 -1.74 17.70
N ASP A 65 29.46 -2.31 18.84
CA ASP A 65 30.32 -2.44 20.01
C ASP A 65 31.53 -3.35 19.73
N LYS A 66 31.34 -4.47 19.01
CA LYS A 66 32.45 -5.34 18.60
C LYS A 66 33.44 -4.59 17.71
N ILE A 67 32.96 -3.81 16.75
CA ILE A 67 33.82 -3.01 15.86
C ILE A 67 34.55 -1.93 16.65
N ASN A 68 33.85 -1.20 17.54
CA ASN A 68 34.44 -0.17 18.40
C ASN A 68 35.55 -0.74 19.29
N ALA A 69 35.36 -1.94 19.83
CA ALA A 69 36.32 -2.61 20.70
C ALA A 69 37.66 -2.92 20.00
N LEU A 70 37.69 -3.02 18.65
CA LEU A 70 38.91 -3.22 17.89
C LEU A 70 39.85 -2.02 17.94
N ASN A 71 39.29 -0.81 18.13
CA ASN A 71 40.02 0.46 18.26
C ASN A 71 41.09 0.65 17.18
N TYR A 72 40.76 0.38 15.91
CA TYR A 72 41.67 0.55 14.78
C TYR A 72 41.67 1.96 14.23
N ASP A 73 42.89 2.50 13.95
CA ASP A 73 43.02 3.74 13.21
C ASP A 73 42.37 3.57 11.83
N GLY A 74 41.54 4.54 11.42
CA GLY A 74 40.90 4.55 10.11
C GLY A 74 39.59 3.72 10.04
N VAL A 75 39.11 3.17 11.16
CA VAL A 75 37.81 2.48 11.28
C VAL A 75 36.88 3.34 12.15
N TYR A 76 35.78 3.79 11.58
CA TYR A 76 34.85 4.70 12.26
C TYR A 76 33.41 4.20 12.13
N LEU A 77 32.60 4.49 13.14
CA LEU A 77 31.17 4.29 13.12
C LEU A 77 30.48 5.65 13.08
N LEU A 78 29.68 5.87 12.04
CA LEU A 78 28.86 7.07 11.93
C LEU A 78 27.41 6.74 12.29
N LYS A 79 26.77 7.65 13.03
CA LYS A 79 25.35 7.56 13.31
C LYS A 79 24.56 7.72 12.02
N GLU A 80 23.55 6.89 11.87
CA GLU A 80 22.65 6.87 10.72
C GLU A 80 21.21 6.68 11.21
N SER A 81 20.27 7.29 10.54
CA SER A 81 18.85 7.08 10.78
C SER A 81 18.38 5.80 10.07
N LYS A 82 17.52 5.04 10.72
CA LYS A 82 16.81 3.90 10.14
C LYS A 82 15.34 4.04 10.44
N ARG A 83 14.52 3.94 9.41
CA ARG A 83 13.06 3.87 9.55
C ARG A 83 12.67 2.57 10.24
N TYR A 84 11.75 2.63 11.19
CA TYR A 84 11.30 1.50 11.99
C TYR A 84 9.79 1.47 12.12
N TYR A 85 9.19 0.31 11.88
CA TYR A 85 7.75 0.06 11.91
C TYR A 85 7.45 -0.85 13.11
N PRO A 86 7.04 -0.28 14.27
CA PRO A 86 6.88 -1.04 15.53
C PRO A 86 5.75 -2.08 15.46
N TYR A 87 4.76 -1.85 14.61
CA TYR A 87 3.62 -2.75 14.46
C TYR A 87 3.78 -3.77 13.31
N LYS A 88 4.97 -3.81 12.69
CA LYS A 88 5.30 -4.77 11.61
C LYS A 88 4.28 -4.72 10.46
N GLU A 89 3.49 -5.78 10.27
CA GLU A 89 2.56 -5.94 9.15
C GLU A 89 1.35 -5.00 9.19
N LEU A 90 1.06 -4.40 10.37
CA LEU A 90 -0.10 -3.53 10.52
C LEU A 90 0.00 -2.33 9.59
N LEU A 91 -1.01 -2.16 8.72
CA LEU A 91 -1.12 -1.07 7.75
C LEU A 91 0.04 -1.03 6.72
N SER A 92 0.73 -2.16 6.50
CA SER A 92 1.98 -2.22 5.73
C SER A 92 1.89 -1.65 4.32
N HIS A 93 0.84 -1.99 3.57
CA HIS A 93 0.65 -1.49 2.20
C HIS A 93 0.32 0.00 2.13
N THR A 94 -0.32 0.54 3.16
CA THR A 94 -0.66 1.96 3.25
C THR A 94 0.54 2.78 3.66
N LEU A 95 1.24 2.40 4.74
CA LEU A 95 2.48 3.05 5.14
C LEU A 95 3.54 2.91 4.06
N GLY A 96 3.69 1.72 3.52
CA GLY A 96 4.75 1.40 2.58
C GLY A 96 6.06 1.08 3.28
N TYR A 97 7.16 1.29 2.58
CA TYR A 97 8.50 1.01 3.10
C TYR A 97 9.55 1.91 2.46
N VAL A 98 10.70 2.00 3.11
CA VAL A 98 11.84 2.80 2.64
C VAL A 98 13.03 1.95 2.23
N GLY A 99 13.84 2.46 1.32
CA GLY A 99 15.11 1.87 0.94
C GLY A 99 16.21 2.10 1.99
N ILE A 100 17.43 1.65 1.66
CA ILE A 100 18.57 1.72 2.59
C ILE A 100 19.02 3.15 2.89
N ASP A 101 18.72 4.10 2.02
CA ASP A 101 19.02 5.53 2.21
C ASP A 101 17.80 6.31 2.73
N ASN A 102 16.84 5.60 3.35
CA ASN A 102 15.56 6.11 3.86
C ASN A 102 14.66 6.78 2.80
N GLN A 103 14.94 6.58 1.51
CA GLN A 103 14.05 7.02 0.44
C GLN A 103 12.78 6.18 0.43
N GLY A 104 11.62 6.81 0.30
CA GLY A 104 10.34 6.13 0.18
C GLY A 104 10.23 5.31 -1.11
N LEU A 105 9.82 4.06 -1.02
CA LEU A 105 9.71 3.14 -2.15
C LEU A 105 8.26 2.74 -2.44
N SER A 106 7.37 2.82 -1.49
CA SER A 106 5.96 2.46 -1.62
C SER A 106 5.09 3.21 -0.62
N GLY A 107 3.77 3.22 -0.84
CA GLY A 107 2.78 3.77 0.10
C GLY A 107 2.97 5.25 0.42
N LEU A 108 2.62 5.64 1.63
CA LEU A 108 2.76 7.00 2.12
C LEU A 108 4.22 7.43 2.23
N GLU A 109 5.14 6.50 2.53
CA GLU A 109 6.58 6.77 2.53
C GLU A 109 7.06 7.30 1.17
N LEU A 110 6.55 6.74 0.06
CA LEU A 110 6.87 7.21 -1.28
C LEU A 110 6.19 8.55 -1.60
N ILE A 111 4.91 8.67 -1.31
CA ILE A 111 4.12 9.87 -1.66
C ILE A 111 4.63 11.11 -0.90
N TYR A 112 5.01 10.93 0.35
CA TYR A 112 5.45 12.00 1.23
C TYR A 112 6.96 12.01 1.49
N ASP A 113 7.76 11.30 0.67
CA ASP A 113 9.21 11.18 0.85
C ASP A 113 9.90 12.54 1.02
N GLU A 114 9.54 13.53 0.20
CA GLU A 114 10.11 14.87 0.25
C GLU A 114 9.89 15.57 1.59
N TYR A 115 8.77 15.27 2.25
CA TYR A 115 8.41 15.86 3.55
C TYR A 115 8.96 15.07 4.73
N LEU A 116 9.00 13.73 4.60
CA LEU A 116 9.35 12.83 5.70
C LEU A 116 10.85 12.69 5.92
N LYS A 117 11.66 12.75 4.86
CA LYS A 117 13.11 12.46 4.94
C LYS A 117 13.96 13.54 5.60
N GLY A 118 13.48 14.81 5.64
CA GLY A 118 14.27 15.94 6.10
C GLY A 118 15.49 16.23 5.20
N GLU A 119 16.45 16.96 5.76
CA GLU A 119 17.70 17.31 5.08
C GLU A 119 18.91 16.86 5.91
N ASP A 120 19.85 16.15 5.27
CA ASP A 120 21.06 15.69 5.94
C ASP A 120 21.96 16.87 6.32
N GLY A 121 22.47 16.85 7.55
CA GLY A 121 23.55 17.75 7.94
C GLY A 121 24.89 17.41 7.28
N SER A 122 25.81 18.34 7.27
CA SER A 122 27.15 18.10 6.75
C SER A 122 28.25 18.60 7.69
N ILE A 123 29.37 17.86 7.74
CA ILE A 123 30.59 18.27 8.42
C ILE A 123 31.71 18.33 7.38
N LYS A 124 32.21 19.52 7.13
CA LYS A 124 33.40 19.74 6.29
C LYS A 124 34.60 20.05 7.18
N TYR A 125 35.65 19.32 7.01
CA TYR A 125 36.92 19.60 7.70
C TYR A 125 38.07 19.75 6.69
N PHE A 126 39.01 20.59 7.04
CA PHE A 126 40.22 20.77 6.25
C PHE A 126 41.30 19.81 6.72
N SER A 127 42.11 19.32 5.80
CA SER A 127 43.27 18.49 6.09
C SER A 127 44.56 19.16 5.61
N ASP A 128 45.67 18.88 6.29
CA ASP A 128 47.01 19.26 5.80
C ASP A 128 47.37 18.45 4.53
N GLY A 129 48.50 18.79 3.90
CA GLY A 129 48.99 18.08 2.72
C GLY A 129 49.38 16.63 2.96
N LYS A 130 49.37 16.13 4.22
CA LYS A 130 49.59 14.76 4.62
C LYS A 130 48.28 14.02 4.95
N GLY A 131 47.13 14.73 4.91
CA GLY A 131 45.80 14.16 5.23
C GLY A 131 45.41 14.18 6.71
N ASN A 132 46.19 14.87 7.58
CA ASN A 132 45.81 15.03 8.98
C ASN A 132 44.75 16.11 9.10
N ARG A 133 43.73 15.87 9.93
CA ARG A 133 42.64 16.81 10.18
C ARG A 133 43.15 18.05 10.89
N LEU A 134 42.78 19.21 10.40
CA LEU A 134 43.07 20.51 11.04
C LEU A 134 41.87 20.82 11.98
N GLU A 135 42.12 20.79 13.29
CA GLU A 135 41.04 20.94 14.32
C GLU A 135 40.33 22.30 14.28
N MET A 136 40.98 23.36 13.76
CA MET A 136 40.47 24.74 13.77
C MET A 136 39.61 25.14 12.57
N ALA A 137 39.38 24.27 11.61
CA ALA A 137 38.61 24.59 10.41
C ALA A 137 37.54 23.53 10.11
N GLN A 138 36.41 23.67 10.81
CA GLN A 138 35.22 22.85 10.54
C GLN A 138 34.05 23.73 10.11
N VAL A 139 33.35 23.34 9.06
CA VAL A 139 32.02 23.87 8.75
C VAL A 139 31.05 22.80 9.12
N TYR A 140 30.10 23.14 9.98
CA TYR A 140 29.06 22.25 10.47
C TYR A 140 27.70 22.79 10.02
N GLU A 141 27.00 22.02 9.25
CA GLU A 141 25.60 22.26 8.88
C GLU A 141 24.73 21.28 9.65
N ASN A 142 23.80 21.81 10.45
CA ASN A 142 22.89 20.95 11.21
C ASN A 142 21.91 20.24 10.25
N PRO A 143 21.54 18.97 10.54
CA PRO A 143 20.45 18.34 9.83
C PRO A 143 19.12 19.04 10.17
N THR A 144 18.17 18.98 9.24
CA THR A 144 16.79 19.43 9.44
C THR A 144 15.88 18.20 9.44
N ASP A 145 15.15 18.00 10.52
CA ASP A 145 14.21 16.86 10.61
C ASP A 145 13.05 17.02 9.61
N GLY A 146 12.56 15.89 9.11
CA GLY A 146 11.34 15.85 8.33
C GLY A 146 10.11 16.16 9.18
N ILE A 147 8.98 16.39 8.52
CA ILE A 147 7.73 16.67 9.21
C ILE A 147 7.00 15.39 9.65
N THR A 148 6.16 15.51 10.66
CA THR A 148 5.27 14.44 11.11
C THR A 148 3.93 14.55 10.38
N ILE A 149 3.44 13.44 9.82
CA ILE A 149 2.15 13.35 9.13
C ILE A 149 1.15 12.65 10.03
N GLY A 150 -0.01 13.30 10.27
CA GLY A 150 -1.15 12.69 10.95
C GLY A 150 -2.07 12.01 9.95
N LEU A 151 -2.45 10.77 10.24
CA LEU A 151 -3.39 10.00 9.43
C LEU A 151 -4.79 9.98 10.07
N THR A 152 -5.82 9.76 9.27
CA THR A 152 -7.20 9.56 9.72
C THR A 152 -7.43 8.17 10.33
N ILE A 153 -6.44 7.30 10.27
CA ILE A 153 -6.50 5.91 10.74
C ILE A 153 -6.75 5.84 12.24
N ASP A 154 -7.81 5.15 12.66
CA ASP A 154 -8.03 4.74 14.05
C ASP A 154 -7.27 3.44 14.33
N LEU A 155 -6.29 3.50 15.25
CA LEU A 155 -5.42 2.36 15.54
C LEU A 155 -6.19 1.16 16.10
N ASN A 156 -7.26 1.37 16.88
CA ASN A 156 -8.03 0.28 17.46
C ASN A 156 -8.87 -0.41 16.38
N LEU A 157 -9.50 0.38 15.51
CA LEU A 157 -10.24 -0.15 14.37
C LEU A 157 -9.29 -0.87 13.39
N GLN A 158 -8.10 -0.31 13.13
CA GLN A 158 -7.09 -0.96 12.28
C GLN A 158 -6.68 -2.33 12.83
N LYS A 159 -6.41 -2.43 14.15
CA LYS A 159 -6.11 -3.72 14.79
C LYS A 159 -7.26 -4.72 14.69
N ALA A 160 -8.50 -4.26 14.81
CA ALA A 160 -9.67 -5.13 14.64
C ALA A 160 -9.79 -5.63 13.19
N VAL A 161 -9.55 -4.76 12.21
CA VAL A 161 -9.52 -5.11 10.78
C VAL A 161 -8.44 -6.15 10.49
N GLU A 162 -7.21 -5.96 10.98
CA GLU A 162 -6.11 -6.92 10.78
C GLU A 162 -6.44 -8.28 11.42
N GLY A 163 -6.97 -8.28 12.65
CA GLY A 163 -7.39 -9.51 13.33
C GLY A 163 -8.50 -10.26 12.58
N ALA A 164 -9.48 -9.52 12.01
CA ALA A 164 -10.53 -10.11 11.20
C ALA A 164 -9.99 -10.71 9.88
N LEU A 165 -9.02 -10.04 9.25
CA LEU A 165 -8.33 -10.56 8.06
C LEU A 165 -7.59 -11.86 8.37
N ASP A 166 -6.88 -11.93 9.49
CA ASP A 166 -6.14 -13.13 9.91
C ASP A 166 -7.09 -14.30 10.19
N GLU A 167 -8.24 -14.02 10.83
CA GLU A 167 -9.29 -15.03 11.06
C GLU A 167 -9.87 -15.55 9.74
N ILE A 168 -10.18 -14.66 8.79
CA ILE A 168 -10.72 -15.03 7.47
C ILE A 168 -9.73 -15.89 6.70
N VAL A 169 -8.45 -15.51 6.67
CA VAL A 169 -7.39 -16.26 5.99
C VAL A 169 -7.22 -17.64 6.62
N SER A 170 -7.17 -17.70 7.94
CA SER A 170 -7.04 -18.98 8.66
C SER A 170 -8.21 -19.93 8.41
N LYS A 171 -9.44 -19.40 8.29
CA LYS A 171 -10.66 -20.20 8.17
C LYS A 171 -10.98 -20.61 6.74
N TYR A 172 -10.74 -19.73 5.77
CA TYR A 172 -11.21 -19.89 4.40
C TYR A 172 -10.09 -20.03 3.38
N THR A 173 -8.84 -19.75 3.75
CA THR A 173 -7.66 -19.79 2.86
C THR A 173 -7.90 -19.11 1.49
N PRO A 174 -8.43 -17.86 1.46
CA PRO A 174 -8.63 -17.15 0.21
C PRO A 174 -7.29 -16.77 -0.41
N GLU A 175 -7.28 -16.58 -1.73
CA GLU A 175 -6.12 -16.03 -2.43
C GLU A 175 -5.83 -14.60 -1.96
N HIS A 176 -6.91 -13.81 -1.80
CA HIS A 176 -6.85 -12.43 -1.32
C HIS A 176 -7.97 -12.16 -0.32
N ALA A 177 -7.68 -11.32 0.67
CA ALA A 177 -8.68 -10.76 1.57
C ALA A 177 -8.37 -9.28 1.80
N LEU A 178 -9.40 -8.43 1.83
CA LEU A 178 -9.24 -7.01 2.09
C LEU A 178 -10.43 -6.46 2.89
N ILE A 179 -10.14 -5.47 3.73
CA ILE A 179 -11.14 -4.71 4.47
C ILE A 179 -10.76 -3.23 4.39
N LEU A 180 -11.76 -2.39 4.12
CA LEU A 180 -11.66 -0.94 4.17
C LEU A 180 -12.82 -0.40 5.02
N ALA A 181 -12.51 0.44 5.98
CA ALA A 181 -13.48 1.15 6.80
C ALA A 181 -13.35 2.65 6.57
N MET A 182 -14.48 3.30 6.28
CA MET A 182 -14.55 4.71 5.93
C MET A 182 -15.69 5.37 6.71
N ASP A 183 -15.50 6.61 7.15
CA ASP A 183 -16.60 7.45 7.61
C ASP A 183 -17.40 7.95 6.38
N PRO A 184 -18.68 7.59 6.27
CA PRO A 184 -19.49 7.96 5.11
C PRO A 184 -19.84 9.46 5.06
N GLN A 185 -19.65 10.22 6.15
CA GLN A 185 -19.95 11.63 6.21
C GLN A 185 -18.76 12.49 5.77
N SER A 186 -17.56 12.14 6.22
CA SER A 186 -16.34 12.87 5.92
C SER A 186 -15.56 12.30 4.72
N GLY A 187 -15.71 11.00 4.45
CA GLY A 187 -14.90 10.26 3.49
C GLY A 187 -13.53 9.83 4.04
N GLU A 188 -13.26 10.08 5.32
CA GLU A 188 -12.00 9.67 5.96
C GLU A 188 -11.87 8.16 6.02
N ILE A 189 -10.70 7.66 5.62
CA ILE A 189 -10.36 6.25 5.78
C ILE A 189 -9.90 6.02 7.21
N LEU A 190 -10.68 5.22 7.95
CA LEU A 190 -10.43 4.92 9.35
C LEU A 190 -9.61 3.65 9.55
N ALA A 191 -9.71 2.70 8.63
CA ALA A 191 -8.88 1.51 8.59
C ALA A 191 -8.79 0.94 7.17
N MET A 192 -7.67 0.34 6.83
CA MET A 192 -7.42 -0.30 5.54
C MET A 192 -6.42 -1.43 5.72
N GLY A 193 -6.76 -2.64 5.27
CA GLY A 193 -5.87 -3.78 5.35
C GLY A 193 -6.15 -4.81 4.27
N SER A 194 -5.15 -5.61 3.95
CA SER A 194 -5.26 -6.72 3.01
C SER A 194 -4.32 -7.88 3.36
N ARG A 195 -4.63 -9.05 2.80
CA ARG A 195 -3.78 -10.24 2.86
C ARG A 195 -3.54 -10.77 1.44
N PRO A 196 -2.32 -11.27 1.15
CA PRO A 196 -1.16 -11.33 2.04
C PRO A 196 -0.62 -9.96 2.45
N GLY A 197 -0.09 -9.86 3.69
CA GLY A 197 0.61 -8.69 4.22
C GLY A 197 2.13 -8.87 4.18
N PHE A 198 2.89 -7.86 4.62
CA PHE A 198 4.34 -7.95 4.74
C PHE A 198 4.86 -7.10 5.91
N ASP A 199 6.03 -7.43 6.45
CA ASP A 199 6.72 -6.59 7.44
C ASP A 199 7.61 -5.55 6.72
N PRO A 200 7.29 -4.24 6.77
CA PRO A 200 8.11 -3.20 6.12
C PRO A 200 9.56 -3.14 6.60
N ASN A 201 9.82 -3.60 7.84
CA ASN A 201 11.20 -3.68 8.34
C ASN A 201 12.05 -4.69 7.56
N ASN A 202 11.41 -5.72 6.96
CA ASN A 202 12.04 -6.84 6.27
C ASN A 202 11.43 -7.06 4.88
N TYR A 203 11.03 -6.01 4.18
CA TYR A 203 10.31 -6.08 2.90
C TYR A 203 11.01 -6.93 1.82
N LYS A 204 12.32 -7.10 1.91
CA LYS A 204 13.13 -7.92 0.97
C LYS A 204 12.84 -9.41 1.05
N ASP A 205 12.22 -9.87 2.14
CA ASP A 205 11.87 -11.28 2.35
C ASP A 205 10.57 -11.67 1.64
N TYR A 206 9.89 -10.70 1.03
CA TYR A 206 8.59 -10.85 0.36
C TYR A 206 8.71 -10.64 -1.15
N ASP A 207 7.81 -11.25 -1.90
CA ASP A 207 7.77 -11.07 -3.35
C ASP A 207 7.28 -9.67 -3.75
N THR A 208 7.68 -9.25 -4.95
CA THR A 208 7.40 -7.91 -5.48
C THR A 208 5.90 -7.63 -5.62
N GLU A 209 5.10 -8.65 -5.89
CA GLU A 209 3.65 -8.51 -6.05
C GLU A 209 3.01 -8.19 -4.71
N THR A 210 3.35 -8.93 -3.66
CA THR A 210 2.87 -8.71 -2.29
C THR A 210 3.20 -7.31 -1.80
N ILE A 211 4.43 -6.84 -1.95
CA ILE A 211 4.85 -5.55 -1.36
C ILE A 211 4.36 -4.31 -2.12
N ASN A 212 3.99 -4.44 -3.40
CA ASN A 212 3.63 -3.28 -4.24
C ASN A 212 2.15 -3.17 -4.59
N ARG A 213 1.31 -4.12 -4.18
CA ARG A 213 -0.13 -4.08 -4.46
C ARG A 213 -0.95 -3.80 -3.19
N ASN A 214 -1.36 -2.57 -3.03
CA ASN A 214 -2.36 -2.21 -2.03
C ASN A 214 -3.75 -2.60 -2.55
N LEU A 215 -4.19 -3.81 -2.24
CA LEU A 215 -5.39 -4.42 -2.82
C LEU A 215 -6.66 -3.56 -2.69
N PRO A 216 -6.95 -2.90 -1.55
CA PRO A 216 -8.12 -2.04 -1.40
C PRO A 216 -8.29 -0.94 -2.44
N ILE A 217 -7.19 -0.48 -3.05
CA ILE A 217 -7.20 0.58 -4.06
C ILE A 217 -6.80 0.10 -5.46
N TRP A 218 -6.09 -1.03 -5.53
CA TRP A 218 -5.57 -1.58 -6.79
C TRP A 218 -6.50 -2.61 -7.42
N MET A 219 -7.12 -3.47 -6.59
CA MET A 219 -7.89 -4.61 -7.06
C MET A 219 -9.27 -4.19 -7.54
N THR A 220 -9.62 -4.57 -8.76
CA THR A 220 -10.96 -4.41 -9.30
C THR A 220 -11.72 -5.72 -9.27
N TYR A 221 -13.00 -5.69 -8.96
CA TYR A 221 -13.88 -6.85 -8.93
C TYR A 221 -15.31 -6.47 -9.32
N GLU A 222 -16.08 -7.43 -9.77
CA GLU A 222 -17.51 -7.21 -10.04
C GLU A 222 -18.26 -7.05 -8.72
N PRO A 223 -18.86 -5.87 -8.44
CA PRO A 223 -19.50 -5.60 -7.14
C PRO A 223 -20.74 -6.46 -6.88
N GLY A 224 -21.35 -7.02 -7.92
CA GLY A 224 -22.54 -7.83 -7.79
C GLY A 224 -23.68 -7.09 -7.11
N SER A 225 -24.47 -7.82 -6.22
CA SER A 225 -25.68 -7.25 -5.59
C SER A 225 -25.44 -6.01 -4.74
N THR A 226 -24.23 -5.72 -4.31
CA THR A 226 -23.94 -4.46 -3.59
C THR A 226 -24.12 -3.24 -4.50
N PHE A 227 -23.94 -3.40 -5.80
CA PHE A 227 -24.15 -2.35 -6.80
C PHE A 227 -25.63 -1.98 -7.00
N LYS A 228 -26.56 -2.86 -6.66
CA LYS A 228 -28.00 -2.67 -6.89
C LYS A 228 -28.57 -1.39 -6.28
N ILE A 229 -27.91 -0.84 -5.24
CA ILE A 229 -28.28 0.44 -4.65
C ILE A 229 -28.20 1.60 -5.68
N ILE A 230 -27.27 1.53 -6.61
CA ILE A 230 -27.10 2.56 -7.66
C ILE A 230 -28.28 2.49 -8.63
N THR A 231 -28.63 1.30 -9.11
CA THR A 231 -29.75 1.08 -10.01
C THR A 231 -31.08 1.47 -9.34
N LEU A 232 -31.24 1.14 -8.07
CA LEU A 232 -32.40 1.51 -7.28
C LEU A 232 -32.54 3.04 -7.14
N ALA A 233 -31.46 3.70 -6.67
CA ALA A 233 -31.44 5.15 -6.48
C ALA A 233 -31.77 5.88 -7.79
N SER A 234 -31.17 5.44 -8.89
CA SER A 234 -31.41 6.00 -10.22
C SER A 234 -32.86 5.82 -10.67
N SER A 235 -33.43 4.64 -10.43
CA SER A 235 -34.83 4.32 -10.82
C SER A 235 -35.84 5.13 -10.03
N ILE A 236 -35.57 5.39 -8.74
CA ILE A 236 -36.43 6.22 -7.88
C ILE A 236 -36.33 7.69 -8.32
N GLU A 237 -35.13 8.22 -8.52
CA GLU A 237 -34.89 9.60 -8.94
C GLU A 237 -35.57 9.91 -10.27
N GLU A 238 -35.47 9.00 -11.23
CA GLU A 238 -36.08 9.12 -12.56
C GLU A 238 -37.58 8.73 -12.57
N LYS A 239 -38.12 8.29 -11.42
CA LYS A 239 -39.52 7.86 -11.26
C LYS A 239 -39.94 6.79 -12.28
N THR A 240 -39.02 5.89 -12.63
CA THR A 240 -39.29 4.78 -13.55
C THR A 240 -40.02 3.63 -12.90
N ILE A 241 -40.04 3.60 -11.56
CA ILE A 241 -40.75 2.66 -10.72
C ILE A 241 -41.38 3.35 -9.50
N ASP A 242 -42.49 2.78 -9.01
CA ASP A 242 -43.03 3.05 -7.67
C ASP A 242 -42.79 1.81 -6.82
N LEU A 243 -42.04 1.94 -5.74
CA LEU A 243 -41.63 0.81 -4.87
C LEU A 243 -42.82 0.03 -4.28
N PHE A 244 -43.92 0.72 -4.01
CA PHE A 244 -45.06 0.17 -3.26
C PHE A 244 -46.22 -0.23 -4.16
N LYS A 245 -46.35 0.35 -5.35
CA LYS A 245 -47.49 0.12 -6.23
C LYS A 245 -47.15 -0.73 -7.43
N ASP A 246 -45.98 -0.54 -8.02
CA ASP A 246 -45.59 -1.32 -9.19
C ASP A 246 -45.15 -2.73 -8.76
N THR A 247 -45.49 -3.71 -9.59
CA THR A 247 -45.15 -5.10 -9.36
C THR A 247 -44.33 -5.68 -10.49
N PHE A 248 -43.54 -6.69 -10.15
CA PHE A 248 -42.74 -7.50 -11.06
C PHE A 248 -42.96 -8.97 -10.77
N THR A 249 -43.10 -9.82 -11.79
CA THR A 249 -43.24 -11.27 -11.63
C THR A 249 -41.93 -11.94 -12.00
N ASP A 250 -41.26 -12.53 -11.00
CA ASP A 250 -40.06 -13.34 -11.16
C ASP A 250 -40.40 -14.82 -11.27
N SER A 251 -40.19 -15.41 -12.44
CA SER A 251 -40.34 -16.84 -12.72
C SER A 251 -39.04 -17.64 -12.59
N GLY A 252 -37.98 -17.04 -12.00
CA GLY A 252 -36.68 -17.65 -11.81
C GLY A 252 -35.66 -17.23 -12.85
N SER A 253 -36.07 -16.58 -13.94
CA SER A 253 -35.16 -16.01 -14.96
C SER A 253 -35.88 -14.97 -15.81
N ILE A 254 -35.08 -14.17 -16.53
CA ILE A 254 -35.56 -13.22 -17.54
C ILE A 254 -34.71 -13.38 -18.81
N ASN A 255 -35.36 -13.36 -19.98
CA ASN A 255 -34.64 -13.39 -21.25
C ASN A 255 -34.46 -11.97 -21.80
N VAL A 256 -33.22 -11.63 -22.16
CA VAL A 256 -32.86 -10.35 -22.76
C VAL A 256 -32.11 -10.64 -24.05
N GLU A 257 -32.72 -10.41 -25.18
CA GLU A 257 -32.13 -10.64 -26.53
C GLU A 257 -31.42 -11.99 -26.70
N GLY A 258 -32.06 -13.06 -26.18
CA GLY A 258 -31.55 -14.44 -26.26
C GLY A 258 -30.63 -14.86 -25.11
N ALA A 259 -30.15 -13.93 -24.28
CA ALA A 259 -29.42 -14.25 -23.05
C ALA A 259 -30.41 -14.50 -21.90
N THR A 260 -30.27 -15.63 -21.21
CA THR A 260 -31.12 -15.96 -20.04
C THR A 260 -30.37 -15.58 -18.75
N LEU A 261 -30.88 -14.60 -18.02
CA LEU A 261 -30.34 -14.13 -16.76
C LEU A 261 -31.15 -14.73 -15.60
N HIS A 262 -30.48 -15.42 -14.68
CA HIS A 262 -31.14 -16.18 -13.63
C HIS A 262 -31.27 -15.44 -12.31
N CYS A 263 -32.39 -15.67 -11.63
CA CYS A 263 -32.51 -15.34 -10.22
C CYS A 263 -31.65 -16.29 -9.39
N TRP A 264 -31.15 -15.82 -8.26
CA TRP A 264 -30.47 -16.69 -7.29
C TRP A 264 -31.41 -17.72 -6.65
N LYS A 265 -32.75 -17.39 -6.57
CA LYS A 265 -33.76 -18.30 -6.07
C LYS A 265 -34.28 -19.17 -7.22
N HIS A 266 -34.06 -20.47 -7.11
CA HIS A 266 -34.59 -21.42 -8.08
C HIS A 266 -36.11 -21.36 -8.09
N GLY A 267 -36.72 -21.23 -9.29
CA GLY A 267 -38.17 -21.07 -9.46
C GLY A 267 -38.71 -19.65 -9.23
N GLY A 268 -37.81 -18.70 -8.88
CA GLY A 268 -38.18 -17.29 -8.73
C GLY A 268 -38.94 -16.95 -7.46
N HIS A 269 -39.31 -15.68 -7.34
CA HIS A 269 -40.00 -15.12 -6.17
C HIS A 269 -41.52 -14.96 -6.40
N GLY A 270 -42.00 -15.21 -7.63
CA GLY A 270 -43.37 -14.92 -8.01
C GLY A 270 -43.65 -13.43 -8.18
N THR A 271 -44.90 -13.02 -8.04
CA THR A 271 -45.29 -11.62 -8.15
C THR A 271 -44.97 -10.89 -6.85
N GLN A 272 -44.20 -9.81 -6.95
CA GLN A 272 -43.69 -9.01 -5.84
C GLN A 272 -43.72 -7.54 -6.20
N THR A 273 -43.87 -6.67 -5.21
CA THR A 273 -43.62 -5.22 -5.38
C THR A 273 -42.15 -4.93 -5.65
N TYR A 274 -41.80 -3.73 -6.16
CA TYR A 274 -40.39 -3.40 -6.30
C TYR A 274 -39.67 -3.24 -4.96
N LEU A 275 -40.35 -2.95 -3.87
CA LEU A 275 -39.79 -3.04 -2.52
C LEU A 275 -39.32 -4.46 -2.22
N GLU A 276 -40.18 -5.44 -2.45
CA GLU A 276 -39.87 -6.87 -2.26
C GLU A 276 -38.78 -7.35 -3.24
N VAL A 277 -38.69 -6.78 -4.47
CA VAL A 277 -37.57 -7.01 -5.39
C VAL A 277 -36.23 -6.61 -4.75
N VAL A 278 -36.21 -5.47 -4.04
CA VAL A 278 -35.02 -4.99 -3.32
C VAL A 278 -34.72 -5.89 -2.12
N GLU A 279 -35.68 -6.17 -1.26
CA GLU A 279 -35.53 -7.01 -0.07
C GLU A 279 -35.04 -8.42 -0.41
N ASN A 280 -35.56 -8.99 -1.50
CA ASN A 280 -35.19 -10.30 -2.00
C ASN A 280 -33.91 -10.29 -2.86
N SER A 281 -33.33 -9.12 -3.14
CA SER A 281 -32.19 -8.98 -4.07
C SER A 281 -32.43 -9.72 -5.40
N CYS A 282 -33.61 -9.59 -5.97
CA CYS A 282 -34.06 -10.33 -7.15
C CYS A 282 -33.37 -9.83 -8.42
N ASN A 283 -32.48 -10.63 -9.05
CA ASN A 283 -31.76 -10.23 -10.26
C ASN A 283 -32.71 -9.86 -11.42
N PRO A 284 -33.71 -10.68 -11.79
CA PRO A 284 -34.65 -10.32 -12.87
C PRO A 284 -35.41 -9.01 -12.61
N GLY A 285 -35.76 -8.73 -11.34
CA GLY A 285 -36.40 -7.47 -10.97
C GLY A 285 -35.47 -6.26 -11.20
N PHE A 286 -34.19 -6.38 -10.86
CA PHE A 286 -33.20 -5.33 -11.14
C PHE A 286 -32.88 -5.19 -12.63
N VAL A 287 -32.89 -6.27 -13.41
CA VAL A 287 -32.85 -6.19 -14.88
C VAL A 287 -34.01 -5.35 -15.40
N SER A 288 -35.23 -5.61 -14.91
CA SER A 288 -36.43 -4.80 -15.28
C SER A 288 -36.27 -3.33 -14.93
N MET A 289 -35.71 -2.98 -13.75
CA MET A 289 -35.40 -1.60 -13.38
C MET A 289 -34.41 -0.96 -14.36
N GLY A 290 -33.29 -1.64 -14.65
CA GLY A 290 -32.28 -1.15 -15.60
C GLY A 290 -32.83 -0.95 -17.00
N GLN A 291 -33.68 -1.85 -17.48
CA GLN A 291 -34.36 -1.71 -18.78
C GLN A 291 -35.32 -0.52 -18.82
N LYS A 292 -36.12 -0.31 -17.76
CA LYS A 292 -37.00 0.86 -17.64
C LYS A 292 -36.22 2.18 -17.57
N LEU A 293 -35.09 2.18 -16.90
CA LEU A 293 -34.20 3.34 -16.82
C LEU A 293 -33.51 3.64 -18.14
N GLY A 294 -33.08 2.58 -18.84
CA GLY A 294 -32.36 2.64 -20.12
C GLY A 294 -30.84 2.91 -19.92
N THR A 295 -30.07 2.43 -20.91
CA THR A 295 -28.59 2.45 -20.87
C THR A 295 -27.98 3.81 -20.59
N GLN A 296 -28.47 4.86 -21.25
CA GLN A 296 -27.91 6.21 -21.16
C GLN A 296 -28.04 6.77 -19.72
N LYS A 297 -29.23 6.66 -19.12
CA LYS A 297 -29.47 7.15 -17.78
C LYS A 297 -28.70 6.30 -16.75
N LEU A 298 -28.76 4.97 -16.83
CA LEU A 298 -28.02 4.08 -15.94
C LEU A 298 -26.53 4.44 -15.91
N MET A 299 -25.90 4.55 -17.08
CA MET A 299 -24.48 4.90 -17.18
C MET A 299 -24.17 6.33 -16.71
N SER A 300 -25.10 7.28 -16.87
CA SER A 300 -24.95 8.63 -16.34
C SER A 300 -24.89 8.62 -14.81
N TYR A 301 -25.80 7.90 -14.16
CA TYR A 301 -25.81 7.76 -12.70
C TYR A 301 -24.58 7.01 -12.19
N ILE A 302 -24.18 5.90 -12.81
CA ILE A 302 -22.96 5.16 -12.46
C ILE A 302 -21.75 6.12 -12.41
N LYS A 303 -21.59 6.96 -13.44
CA LYS A 303 -20.52 7.96 -13.47
C LYS A 303 -20.69 9.07 -12.42
N SER A 304 -21.94 9.48 -12.12
CA SER A 304 -22.24 10.49 -11.08
C SER A 304 -21.91 9.98 -9.69
N PHE A 305 -22.05 8.68 -9.44
CA PHE A 305 -21.60 8.01 -8.22
C PHE A 305 -20.08 7.80 -8.16
N GLY A 306 -19.31 8.23 -9.17
CA GLY A 306 -17.86 8.22 -9.18
C GLY A 306 -17.23 6.97 -9.81
N PHE A 307 -18.00 5.99 -10.26
CA PHE A 307 -17.45 4.81 -10.94
C PHE A 307 -16.71 5.19 -12.22
N GLY A 308 -15.62 4.50 -12.50
CA GLY A 308 -14.76 4.74 -13.66
C GLY A 308 -13.80 5.93 -13.49
N LYS A 309 -13.64 6.45 -12.27
CA LYS A 309 -12.69 7.52 -11.93
C LYS A 309 -11.94 7.18 -10.64
N LYS A 310 -10.70 7.66 -10.55
CA LYS A 310 -9.95 7.63 -9.29
C LYS A 310 -10.64 8.52 -8.26
N THR A 311 -10.62 8.10 -7.00
CA THR A 311 -11.14 8.86 -5.86
C THR A 311 -10.24 10.05 -5.53
N GLY A 312 -8.94 9.93 -5.86
CA GLY A 312 -7.92 10.90 -5.51
C GLY A 312 -7.33 10.65 -4.12
N ILE A 313 -7.49 9.43 -3.60
CA ILE A 313 -6.76 9.02 -2.39
C ILE A 313 -5.26 9.25 -2.60
N ASP A 314 -4.60 9.76 -1.59
CA ASP A 314 -3.16 10.09 -1.61
C ASP A 314 -2.28 8.84 -1.47
N LEU A 315 -2.57 7.85 -2.31
CA LEU A 315 -1.80 6.62 -2.48
C LEU A 315 -1.58 6.34 -3.96
N ASN A 316 -0.45 5.77 -4.29
CA ASN A 316 -0.15 5.36 -5.67
C ASN A 316 -0.79 4.00 -5.98
N GLY A 317 -1.08 3.77 -7.26
CA GLY A 317 -1.61 2.47 -7.73
C GLY A 317 -3.13 2.35 -7.71
N GLU A 318 -3.88 3.41 -7.39
CA GLU A 318 -5.34 3.40 -7.45
C GLU A 318 -5.84 3.06 -8.87
N SER A 319 -6.78 2.11 -8.96
CA SER A 319 -7.45 1.72 -10.20
C SER A 319 -8.69 2.58 -10.46
N ASN A 320 -8.99 2.84 -11.72
CA ASN A 320 -10.23 3.52 -12.13
C ASN A 320 -11.47 2.59 -12.09
N GLY A 321 -11.26 1.27 -11.97
CA GLY A 321 -12.29 0.31 -12.32
C GLY A 321 -12.51 0.20 -13.85
N ILE A 322 -13.39 -0.71 -14.26
CA ILE A 322 -13.69 -0.99 -15.66
C ILE A 322 -15.19 -0.77 -15.91
N LEU A 323 -15.51 0.12 -16.83
CA LEU A 323 -16.87 0.35 -17.29
C LEU A 323 -17.00 0.00 -18.75
N PHE A 324 -18.16 -0.49 -19.15
CA PHE A 324 -18.48 -0.67 -20.56
C PHE A 324 -18.41 0.65 -21.34
N ASN A 325 -17.95 0.59 -22.57
CA ASN A 325 -18.11 1.70 -23.49
C ASN A 325 -19.58 1.83 -23.88
N ILE A 326 -20.22 2.93 -23.48
CA ILE A 326 -21.66 3.16 -23.67
C ILE A 326 -22.12 3.00 -25.12
N ASN A 327 -21.27 3.32 -26.10
CA ASN A 327 -21.58 3.18 -27.53
C ASN A 327 -21.57 1.72 -28.03
N LYS A 328 -21.09 0.79 -27.17
CA LYS A 328 -21.02 -0.65 -27.46
C LYS A 328 -21.94 -1.45 -26.55
N MET A 329 -22.64 -0.81 -25.62
CA MET A 329 -23.58 -1.49 -24.72
C MET A 329 -24.88 -1.79 -25.45
N GLY A 330 -25.21 -3.08 -25.48
CA GLY A 330 -26.52 -3.56 -25.87
C GLY A 330 -27.45 -3.76 -24.67
N PRO A 331 -28.64 -4.32 -24.90
CA PRO A 331 -29.61 -4.63 -23.86
C PRO A 331 -29.08 -5.63 -22.82
N VAL A 332 -28.24 -6.59 -23.23
CA VAL A 332 -27.66 -7.61 -22.33
C VAL A 332 -26.67 -6.96 -21.37
N GLU A 333 -25.75 -6.12 -21.84
CA GLU A 333 -24.78 -5.40 -21.02
C GLU A 333 -25.51 -4.45 -20.05
N THR A 334 -26.58 -3.78 -20.49
CA THR A 334 -27.40 -2.93 -19.62
C THR A 334 -28.06 -3.75 -18.53
N ALA A 335 -28.57 -4.93 -18.86
CA ALA A 335 -29.23 -5.83 -17.93
C ALA A 335 -28.27 -6.38 -16.88
N THR A 336 -27.07 -6.83 -17.28
CA THR A 336 -26.03 -7.34 -16.35
C THR A 336 -25.49 -6.24 -15.45
N THR A 337 -25.25 -5.05 -16.01
CA THR A 337 -24.82 -3.88 -15.26
C THR A 337 -25.82 -3.50 -14.16
N ALA A 338 -27.12 -3.62 -14.42
CA ALA A 338 -28.16 -3.24 -13.46
C ALA A 338 -28.09 -4.03 -12.12
N PHE A 339 -27.48 -5.19 -12.09
CA PHE A 339 -27.26 -5.96 -10.86
C PHE A 339 -25.76 -6.18 -10.53
N GLY A 340 -24.88 -5.36 -11.15
CA GLY A 340 -23.46 -5.25 -10.77
C GLY A 340 -22.56 -6.32 -11.38
N GLN A 341 -22.88 -6.84 -12.57
CA GLN A 341 -22.01 -7.71 -13.35
C GLN A 341 -21.54 -7.02 -14.65
N GLY A 342 -20.33 -7.38 -15.11
CA GLY A 342 -19.71 -6.79 -16.29
C GLY A 342 -19.11 -5.39 -16.06
N ILE A 343 -19.06 -4.94 -14.82
CA ILE A 343 -18.38 -3.69 -14.39
C ILE A 343 -17.55 -3.97 -13.16
N SER A 344 -16.52 -3.17 -12.93
CA SER A 344 -15.66 -3.29 -11.74
C SER A 344 -15.13 -1.92 -11.29
#